data_2a296ba8273487834233b69c33b27ee8
#
_entry.id   2a296ba8273487834233b69c33b27ee8
#
_cell.length_a   1.000
_cell.length_b   1.000
_cell.length_c   1.000
_cell.angle_alpha   90.00
_cell.angle_beta   90.00
_cell.angle_gamma   90.00
#
_symmetry.space_group_name_H-M   'P 1'
#
loop_
_entity.id
_entity.type
_entity.pdbx_description
1 polymer ?
#
loop_
_entity_poly.entity_id
_entity_poly.type
_entity_poly.pdbx_seq_one_letter_code
_entity_poly.pdbx_strand_id
1 'polypeptide(L)'
;MIKDIIKNLKSSSTLKINEISNKLESEGKKIYKFGFGQSPFQVPIDVIDELKNNAYQNKYLPMQGLSELRTAISRYASSQNNQNYKAENIIIGPGTKELM
;
A
#
# COMPACT_ATOMS: atom_id res chain seq x y z
N MET A 1 -10.46 25.31 -16.75
CA MET A 1 -11.36 24.48 -17.59
C MET A 1 -10.97 23.02 -17.41
N ILE A 2 -11.88 22.18 -16.92
CA ILE A 2 -11.59 20.74 -16.70
C ILE A 2 -11.75 20.02 -18.04
N LYS A 3 -10.75 19.22 -18.44
CA LYS A 3 -10.83 18.45 -19.69
C LYS A 3 -11.99 17.43 -19.64
N ASP A 4 -12.63 17.18 -20.76
CA ASP A 4 -13.81 16.31 -20.83
C ASP A 4 -13.50 14.85 -20.46
N ILE A 5 -12.27 14.38 -20.70
CA ILE A 5 -11.81 13.08 -20.24
C ILE A 5 -11.91 12.92 -18.70
N ILE A 6 -11.66 14.00 -17.96
CA ILE A 6 -11.74 13.98 -16.49
C ILE A 6 -13.19 13.97 -16.01
N LYS A 7 -14.09 14.68 -16.71
CA LYS A 7 -15.52 14.67 -16.39
C LYS A 7 -16.16 13.30 -16.59
N ASN A 8 -15.62 12.52 -17.52
CA ASN A 8 -16.12 11.20 -17.90
C ASN A 8 -15.40 10.03 -17.20
N LEU A 9 -14.47 10.32 -16.27
CA LEU A 9 -13.85 9.27 -15.47
C LEU A 9 -14.87 8.56 -14.62
N LYS A 10 -15.01 7.25 -14.85
CA LYS A 10 -15.85 6.40 -14.01
C LYS A 10 -15.14 6.15 -12.67
N SER A 11 -15.90 6.23 -11.59
CA SER A 11 -15.38 5.81 -10.27
C SER A 11 -14.96 4.34 -10.30
N SER A 12 -13.95 3.99 -9.50
CA SER A 12 -13.53 2.58 -9.35
C SER A 12 -14.71 1.74 -8.90
N SER A 13 -15.03 0.69 -9.65
CA SER A 13 -16.10 -0.26 -9.30
C SER A 13 -15.88 -0.92 -7.94
N THR A 14 -14.62 -1.18 -7.59
CA THR A 14 -14.22 -1.76 -6.30
C THR A 14 -14.55 -0.81 -5.13
N LEU A 15 -14.22 0.48 -5.28
CA LEU A 15 -14.57 1.49 -4.26
C LEU A 15 -16.09 1.62 -4.11
N LYS A 16 -16.82 1.66 -5.22
CA LYS A 16 -18.28 1.74 -5.20
C LYS A 16 -18.93 0.53 -4.52
N ILE A 17 -18.44 -0.68 -4.77
CA ILE A 17 -18.91 -1.89 -4.09
C ILE A 17 -18.69 -1.79 -2.58
N ASN A 18 -17.53 -1.30 -2.16
CA ASN A 18 -17.23 -1.13 -0.73
C ASN A 18 -18.13 -0.08 -0.06
N GLU A 19 -18.37 1.06 -0.71
CA GLU A 19 -19.27 2.10 -0.22
C GLU A 19 -20.70 1.57 -0.06
N ILE A 20 -21.20 0.82 -1.05
CA ILE A 20 -22.53 0.19 -0.98
C ILE A 20 -22.58 -0.83 0.16
N SER A 21 -21.54 -1.66 0.30
CA SER A 21 -21.46 -2.66 1.37
C SER A 21 -21.50 -2.00 2.76
N ASN A 22 -20.74 -0.95 2.98
CA ASN A 22 -20.71 -0.20 4.23
C ASN A 22 -22.08 0.44 4.54
N LYS A 23 -22.74 1.00 3.52
CA LYS A 23 -24.09 1.55 3.67
C LYS A 23 -25.09 0.47 4.09
N LEU A 24 -25.09 -0.67 3.43
CA LEU A 24 -26.01 -1.77 3.78
C LEU A 24 -25.75 -2.33 5.18
N GLU A 25 -24.50 -2.39 5.64
CA GLU A 25 -24.19 -2.74 7.03
C GLU A 25 -24.73 -1.72 8.03
N SER A 26 -24.58 -0.43 7.73
CA SER A 26 -25.14 0.63 8.60
C SER A 26 -26.67 0.60 8.68
N GLU A 27 -27.33 0.03 7.68
CA GLU A 27 -28.78 -0.25 7.65
C GLU A 27 -29.15 -1.56 8.39
N GLY A 28 -28.20 -2.22 9.06
CA GLY A 28 -28.41 -3.45 9.82
C GLY A 28 -28.42 -4.73 8.99
N LYS A 29 -28.06 -4.69 7.71
CA LYS A 29 -27.99 -5.88 6.87
C LYS A 29 -26.69 -6.64 7.09
N LYS A 30 -26.77 -7.97 7.14
CA LYS A 30 -25.58 -8.84 7.20
C LYS A 30 -24.94 -8.92 5.81
N ILE A 31 -23.73 -8.37 5.65
CA ILE A 31 -23.00 -8.33 4.39
C ILE A 31 -21.70 -9.14 4.50
N TYR A 32 -21.45 -9.96 3.50
CA TYR A 32 -20.17 -10.66 3.33
C TYR A 32 -19.35 -9.93 2.28
N LYS A 33 -18.27 -9.22 2.72
CA LYS A 33 -17.46 -8.36 1.85
C LYS A 33 -16.36 -9.14 1.16
N PHE A 34 -16.53 -9.42 -0.13
CA PHE A 34 -15.50 -10.04 -0.98
C PHE A 34 -14.97 -9.08 -2.07
N GLY A 35 -15.28 -7.78 -1.95
CA GLY A 35 -14.91 -6.77 -2.95
C GLY A 35 -13.46 -6.32 -2.91
N PHE A 36 -12.77 -6.51 -1.77
CA PHE A 36 -11.36 -6.17 -1.59
C PHE A 36 -10.54 -7.40 -1.20
N GLY A 37 -9.34 -7.50 -1.76
CA GLY A 37 -8.31 -8.43 -1.30
C GLY A 37 -7.56 -7.89 -0.08
N GLN A 38 -8.29 -7.41 0.94
CA GLN A 38 -7.69 -6.90 2.17
C GLN A 38 -7.38 -8.06 3.12
N SER A 39 -6.19 -8.04 3.71
CA SER A 39 -5.82 -9.02 4.73
C SER A 39 -6.78 -8.95 5.93
N PRO A 40 -7.32 -10.09 6.41
CA PRO A 40 -8.12 -10.12 7.62
C PRO A 40 -7.27 -10.07 8.90
N PHE A 41 -5.96 -10.22 8.78
CA PHE A 41 -5.03 -10.23 9.90
C PHE A 41 -4.66 -8.80 10.30
N GLN A 42 -4.46 -8.60 11.58
CA GLN A 42 -3.95 -7.34 12.10
C GLN A 42 -2.49 -7.13 11.68
N VAL A 43 -2.06 -5.87 11.67
CA VAL A 43 -0.65 -5.54 11.45
C VAL A 43 0.17 -6.14 12.60
N PRO A 44 1.30 -6.82 12.32
CA PRO A 44 2.17 -7.35 13.36
C PRO A 44 2.60 -6.28 14.36
N ILE A 45 2.68 -6.65 15.63
CA ILE A 45 2.98 -5.69 16.71
C ILE A 45 4.32 -5.00 16.51
N ASP A 46 5.34 -5.72 16.04
CA ASP A 46 6.66 -5.17 15.78
C ASP A 46 6.62 -4.03 14.76
N VAL A 47 5.76 -4.14 13.73
CA VAL A 47 5.57 -3.09 12.71
C VAL A 47 4.86 -1.88 13.31
N ILE A 48 3.89 -2.11 14.19
CA ILE A 48 3.17 -1.03 14.88
C ILE A 48 4.13 -0.26 15.79
N ASP A 49 4.95 -0.97 16.55
CA ASP A 49 5.87 -0.35 17.50
C ASP A 49 7.02 0.37 16.77
N GLU A 50 7.52 -0.17 15.68
CA GLU A 50 8.49 0.52 14.82
C GLU A 50 7.93 1.83 14.25
N LEU A 51 6.68 1.83 13.79
CA LEU A 51 6.02 3.05 13.35
C LEU A 51 5.90 4.09 14.45
N LYS A 52 5.47 3.69 15.66
CA LYS A 52 5.38 4.60 16.82
C LYS A 52 6.73 5.20 17.19
N ASN A 53 7.77 4.34 17.23
CA ASN A 53 9.12 4.73 17.61
C ASN A 53 9.77 5.69 16.60
N ASN A 54 9.29 5.71 15.36
CA ASN A 54 9.85 6.54 14.29
C ASN A 54 8.88 7.64 13.79
N ALA A 55 7.69 7.76 14.36
CA ALA A 55 6.68 8.72 13.92
C ALA A 55 7.11 10.19 14.03
N TYR A 56 8.14 10.50 14.84
CA TYR A 56 8.69 11.84 15.01
C TYR A 56 9.65 12.26 13.86
N GLN A 57 10.06 11.32 13.01
CA GLN A 57 11.01 11.61 11.94
C GLN A 57 10.33 12.42 10.84
N ASN A 58 10.92 13.57 10.51
CA ASN A 58 10.37 14.53 9.54
C ASN A 58 11.36 14.90 8.44
N LYS A 59 12.48 14.19 8.31
CA LYS A 59 13.49 14.46 7.29
C LYS A 59 13.06 13.91 5.93
N TYR A 60 13.40 14.65 4.88
CA TYR A 60 13.29 14.13 3.52
C TYR A 60 14.20 12.93 3.33
N LEU A 61 13.66 11.89 2.71
CA LEU A 61 14.44 10.72 2.31
C LEU A 61 15.05 10.89 0.91
N PRO A 62 16.08 10.10 0.57
CA PRO A 62 16.54 10.00 -0.81
C PRO A 62 15.39 9.62 -1.74
N MET A 63 15.45 10.06 -3.01
CA MET A 63 14.40 9.79 -4.01
C MET A 63 14.09 8.29 -4.18
N GLN A 64 15.08 7.43 -4.02
CA GLN A 64 14.90 5.98 -4.08
C GLN A 64 14.37 5.36 -2.77
N GLY A 65 14.19 6.14 -1.72
CA GLY A 65 13.77 5.69 -0.41
C GLY A 65 14.92 5.38 0.55
N LEU A 66 14.57 4.96 1.76
CA LEU A 66 15.50 4.74 2.87
C LEU A 66 16.53 3.65 2.52
N SER A 67 17.81 3.96 2.68
CA SER A 67 18.94 3.10 2.29
C SER A 67 18.92 1.75 3.02
N GLU A 68 18.63 1.78 4.31
CA GLU A 68 18.54 0.59 5.16
C GLU A 68 17.42 -0.34 4.71
N LEU A 69 16.27 0.22 4.36
CA LEU A 69 15.13 -0.56 3.84
C LEU A 69 15.47 -1.18 2.47
N ARG A 70 16.08 -0.43 1.57
CA ARG A 70 16.53 -0.95 0.28
C ARG A 70 17.52 -2.10 0.41
N THR A 71 18.45 -1.96 1.36
CA THR A 71 19.42 -3.01 1.68
C THR A 71 18.75 -4.26 2.24
N ALA A 72 17.79 -4.10 3.16
CA ALA A 72 17.03 -5.21 3.71
C ALA A 72 16.21 -5.94 2.62
N ILE A 73 15.52 -5.19 1.76
CA ILE A 73 14.74 -5.75 0.65
C ILE A 73 15.64 -6.48 -0.35
N SER A 74 16.82 -5.92 -0.68
CA SER A 74 17.73 -6.58 -1.62
C SER A 74 18.20 -7.93 -1.11
N ARG A 75 18.53 -8.03 0.18
CA ARG A 75 18.91 -9.30 0.82
C ARG A 75 17.74 -10.30 0.80
N TYR A 76 16.56 -9.85 1.21
CA TYR A 76 15.36 -10.69 1.22
C TYR A 76 15.01 -11.21 -0.17
N ALA A 77 14.91 -10.31 -1.16
CA ALA A 77 14.58 -10.69 -2.54
C ALA A 77 15.63 -11.63 -3.15
N SER A 78 16.92 -11.40 -2.87
CA SER A 78 18.00 -12.28 -3.31
C SER A 78 17.86 -13.69 -2.73
N SER A 79 17.52 -13.80 -1.44
CA SER A 79 17.33 -15.10 -0.79
C SER A 79 16.12 -15.88 -1.30
N GLN A 80 15.03 -15.18 -1.68
CA GLN A 80 13.81 -15.82 -2.17
C GLN A 80 13.90 -16.28 -3.63
N ASN A 81 14.63 -15.55 -4.47
CA ASN A 81 14.62 -15.77 -5.91
C ASN A 81 15.92 -16.38 -6.46
N ASN A 82 16.87 -16.70 -5.59
CA ASN A 82 18.20 -17.17 -5.97
C ASN A 82 18.91 -16.25 -7.00
N GLN A 83 18.70 -14.93 -6.83
CA GLN A 83 19.22 -13.86 -7.68
C GLN A 83 20.03 -12.89 -6.80
N ASN A 84 20.96 -12.15 -7.41
CA ASN A 84 21.75 -11.16 -6.68
C ASN A 84 21.19 -9.75 -6.96
N TYR A 85 20.22 -9.33 -6.18
CA TYR A 85 19.72 -7.95 -6.20
C TYR A 85 20.59 -7.05 -5.33
N LYS A 86 20.93 -5.88 -5.85
CA LYS A 86 21.65 -4.86 -5.08
C LYS A 86 20.68 -3.78 -4.58
N ALA A 87 21.05 -3.07 -3.51
CA ALA A 87 20.22 -1.98 -2.98
C ALA A 87 19.94 -0.88 -4.02
N GLU A 88 20.85 -0.66 -4.95
CA GLU A 88 20.69 0.29 -6.07
C GLU A 88 19.61 -0.13 -7.10
N ASN A 89 19.22 -1.40 -7.11
CA ASN A 89 18.15 -1.90 -7.96
C ASN A 89 16.75 -1.78 -7.31
N ILE A 90 16.68 -1.23 -6.10
CA ILE A 90 15.45 -1.12 -5.31
C ILE A 90 15.00 0.34 -5.24
N ILE A 91 13.73 0.57 -5.53
CA ILE A 91 13.04 1.85 -5.33
C ILE A 91 11.87 1.60 -4.38
N ILE A 92 11.72 2.47 -3.39
CA ILE A 92 10.64 2.45 -2.43
C ILE A 92 9.61 3.51 -2.80
N GLY A 93 8.36 3.13 -2.85
CA GLY A 93 7.23 4.04 -3.08
C GLY A 93 6.07 3.75 -2.14
N PRO A 94 5.09 4.65 -2.05
CA PRO A 94 3.96 4.53 -1.12
C PRO A 94 2.95 3.44 -1.51
N GLY A 95 3.16 2.77 -2.61
CA GLY A 95 2.34 1.65 -3.07
C GLY A 95 2.70 1.21 -4.48
N THR A 96 2.37 -0.04 -4.80
CA THR A 96 2.72 -0.67 -6.10
C THR A 96 2.17 0.12 -7.30
N LYS A 97 0.99 0.72 -7.18
CA LYS A 97 0.37 1.45 -8.29
C LYS A 97 1.13 2.68 -8.75
N GLU A 98 1.91 3.31 -7.87
CA GLU A 98 2.74 4.46 -8.23
C GLU A 98 4.07 4.06 -8.87
N LEU A 99 4.46 2.81 -8.72
CA LEU A 99 5.72 2.28 -9.22
C LEU A 99 5.57 1.56 -10.58
N MET A 100 4.33 1.38 -11.05
CA MET A 100 4.01 0.80 -12.36
C MET A 100 3.74 1.90 -13.38
#